data_308ffdbe6b1eac36fe02b9d67c595114
#
_entry.id   308ffdbe6b1eac36fe02b9d67c595114
#
_cell.length_a   1.000
_cell.length_b   1.000
_cell.length_c   1.000
_cell.angle_alpha   90.00
_cell.angle_beta   90.00
_cell.angle_gamma   90.00
#
_symmetry.space_group_name_H-M   'P 1'
#
loop_
_entity.id
_entity.type
_entity.pdbx_description
1 polymer ?
#
loop_
_entity_poly.entity_id
_entity_poly.type
_entity_poly.pdbx_seq_one_letter_code
_entity_poly.pdbx_strand_id
1 'polypeptide(L)'
;MDQEQAKIITQEQARVRWLKSLEQRDAKKYFSTGFAQHDQVAGRLLRGSQYIVAARPGVGKTAFMVSLALNLTRAGIEVIYASLEIPITRLWNRLACLRDKSLTLRELNEPDENLTIDRAEYFERLSHEIVNFSPMFFEDHNFKLFIETMTETVKPGSDSCVMVDYAGLFTLKGLGPSERYWLMSEVAKQLSILARTIDIPVVTAVQFNRAIENRKEKSPLLSDLRDTGEWENHARGVFMLIRDDASVLDVYVRKNTEGPNDVYYSLAFDGPRAAVEEIE
;
A
#
# COMPACT_ATOMS: atom_id res chain seq x y z
N MET A 1 18.98 4.54 -31.90
CA MET A 1 18.65 5.59 -30.89
C MET A 1 17.54 6.43 -31.50
N ASP A 2 16.29 5.96 -31.36
CA ASP A 2 15.15 6.74 -31.80
C ASP A 2 14.91 7.85 -30.79
N GLN A 3 15.09 9.08 -31.22
CA GLN A 3 14.69 10.26 -30.44
C GLN A 3 13.16 10.24 -30.36
N GLU A 4 12.59 9.94 -29.19
CA GLU A 4 11.18 10.19 -28.91
C GLU A 4 10.93 11.71 -29.06
N GLN A 5 10.42 12.11 -30.21
CA GLN A 5 9.94 13.46 -30.42
C GLN A 5 8.72 13.68 -29.51
N ALA A 6 8.75 14.75 -28.72
CA ALA A 6 7.62 15.18 -27.91
C ALA A 6 6.38 15.32 -28.81
N LYS A 7 5.34 14.50 -28.54
CA LYS A 7 4.12 14.49 -29.33
C LYS A 7 3.20 15.61 -28.87
N ILE A 8 3.06 16.66 -29.68
CA ILE A 8 2.01 17.65 -29.47
C ILE A 8 0.69 17.01 -29.91
N ILE A 9 -0.29 16.98 -29.00
CA ILE A 9 -1.64 16.47 -29.26
C ILE A 9 -2.53 17.65 -29.63
N THR A 10 -3.17 17.60 -30.78
CA THR A 10 -4.12 18.64 -31.20
C THR A 10 -5.38 18.61 -30.36
N GLN A 11 -6.12 19.73 -30.32
CA GLN A 11 -7.39 19.84 -29.59
C GLN A 11 -8.37 18.76 -30.04
N GLU A 12 -8.49 18.49 -31.34
CA GLU A 12 -9.38 17.46 -31.87
C GLU A 12 -8.94 16.04 -31.44
N GLN A 13 -7.65 15.75 -31.44
CA GLN A 13 -7.13 14.48 -30.92
C GLN A 13 -7.41 14.32 -29.43
N ALA A 14 -7.29 15.39 -28.63
CA ALA A 14 -7.65 15.39 -27.21
C ALA A 14 -9.16 15.16 -27.01
N ARG A 15 -10.02 15.82 -27.81
CA ARG A 15 -11.47 15.63 -27.79
C ARG A 15 -11.86 14.19 -28.11
N VAL A 16 -11.30 13.61 -29.18
CA VAL A 16 -11.58 12.21 -29.56
C VAL A 16 -11.13 11.24 -28.47
N ARG A 17 -9.95 11.46 -27.86
CA ARG A 17 -9.49 10.64 -26.73
C ARG A 17 -10.41 10.75 -25.53
N TRP A 18 -10.87 11.97 -25.22
CA TRP A 18 -11.81 12.20 -24.12
C TRP A 18 -13.14 11.49 -24.36
N LEU A 19 -13.76 11.61 -25.54
CA LEU A 19 -15.01 10.91 -25.88
C LEU A 19 -14.84 9.39 -25.77
N LYS A 20 -13.76 8.83 -26.33
CA LYS A 20 -13.46 7.40 -26.16
C LYS A 20 -13.31 6.99 -24.70
N SER A 21 -12.74 7.85 -23.86
CA SER A 21 -12.61 7.56 -22.44
C SER A 21 -13.96 7.54 -21.71
N LEU A 22 -14.95 8.31 -22.18
CA LEU A 22 -16.31 8.30 -21.65
C LEU A 22 -17.09 7.04 -22.08
N GLU A 23 -16.91 6.63 -23.34
CA GLU A 23 -17.50 5.39 -23.85
C GLU A 23 -16.91 4.15 -23.19
N GLN A 24 -15.61 4.21 -22.90
CA GLN A 24 -14.84 3.19 -22.19
C GLN A 24 -14.77 3.46 -20.67
N ARG A 25 -15.85 3.95 -20.05
CA ARG A 25 -15.94 3.98 -18.59
C ARG A 25 -15.91 2.56 -18.06
N ASP A 26 -14.73 1.97 -18.14
CA ASP A 26 -14.48 0.60 -17.72
C ASP A 26 -14.39 0.58 -16.19
N ALA A 27 -15.32 -0.13 -15.56
CA ALA A 27 -15.26 -0.41 -14.13
C ALA A 27 -13.93 -1.07 -13.72
N LYS A 28 -13.24 -1.72 -14.68
CA LYS A 28 -11.92 -2.32 -14.49
C LYS A 28 -10.78 -1.33 -14.25
N LYS A 29 -10.99 -0.01 -14.41
CA LYS A 29 -9.98 0.99 -14.09
C LYS A 29 -9.83 1.24 -12.59
N TYR A 30 -10.82 0.85 -11.81
CA TYR A 30 -10.89 1.14 -10.38
C TYR A 30 -10.96 -0.16 -9.58
N PHE A 31 -10.05 -0.32 -8.64
CA PHE A 31 -10.04 -1.45 -7.71
C PHE A 31 -10.64 -1.03 -6.37
N SER A 32 -11.66 -1.75 -5.91
CA SER A 32 -12.18 -1.59 -4.56
C SER A 32 -11.09 -1.97 -3.55
N THR A 33 -10.95 -1.19 -2.50
CA THR A 33 -10.04 -1.49 -1.39
C THR A 33 -10.55 -2.62 -0.50
N GLY A 34 -11.84 -2.98 -0.66
CA GLY A 34 -12.55 -3.90 0.21
C GLY A 34 -12.90 -3.30 1.57
N PHE A 35 -12.54 -2.04 1.81
CA PHE A 35 -13.06 -1.22 2.90
C PHE A 35 -14.15 -0.31 2.32
N ALA A 36 -15.43 -0.60 2.65
CA ALA A 36 -16.57 0.13 2.07
C ALA A 36 -16.53 1.62 2.44
N GLN A 37 -16.17 1.95 3.69
CA GLN A 37 -16.02 3.33 4.14
C GLN A 37 -14.90 4.05 3.37
N HIS A 38 -13.76 3.37 3.13
CA HIS A 38 -12.69 3.95 2.31
C HIS A 38 -13.20 4.27 0.91
N ASP A 39 -13.79 3.29 0.24
CA ASP A 39 -14.25 3.45 -1.14
C ASP A 39 -15.31 4.54 -1.29
N GLN A 40 -16.17 4.72 -0.27
CA GLN A 40 -17.18 5.77 -0.23
C GLN A 40 -16.58 7.17 0.01
N VAL A 41 -15.61 7.29 0.91
CA VAL A 41 -15.04 8.57 1.36
C VAL A 41 -13.88 9.01 0.47
N ALA A 42 -12.95 8.10 0.20
CA ALA A 42 -11.70 8.38 -0.52
C ALA A 42 -11.70 7.92 -1.98
N GLY A 43 -12.68 7.08 -2.35
CA GLY A 43 -12.75 6.47 -3.68
C GLY A 43 -11.90 5.21 -3.78
N ARG A 44 -12.05 4.54 -4.90
CA ARG A 44 -11.34 3.30 -5.23
C ARG A 44 -9.94 3.59 -5.76
N LEU A 45 -9.07 2.59 -5.76
CA LEU A 45 -7.72 2.71 -6.33
C LEU A 45 -7.81 2.74 -7.86
N LEU A 46 -7.35 3.84 -8.47
CA LEU A 46 -7.30 4.01 -9.92
C LEU A 46 -5.99 3.46 -10.47
N ARG A 47 -6.04 2.75 -11.59
CA ARG A 47 -4.86 2.36 -12.38
C ARG A 47 -3.99 3.57 -12.73
N GLY A 48 -2.72 3.34 -12.90
CA GLY A 48 -1.75 4.39 -13.25
C GLY A 48 -1.52 5.44 -12.16
N SER A 49 -1.92 5.16 -10.93
CA SER A 49 -1.87 6.12 -9.83
C SER A 49 -1.10 5.60 -8.61
N GLN A 50 -0.38 6.53 -7.96
CA GLN A 50 0.29 6.26 -6.70
C GLN A 50 -0.57 6.76 -5.53
N TYR A 51 -0.64 5.95 -4.47
CA TYR A 51 -1.30 6.25 -3.20
C TYR A 51 -0.31 6.12 -2.06
N ILE A 52 -0.41 7.00 -1.08
CA ILE A 52 0.44 7.00 0.11
C ILE A 52 -0.38 6.61 1.33
N VAL A 53 0.13 5.66 2.10
CA VAL A 53 -0.37 5.29 3.42
C VAL A 53 0.69 5.68 4.45
N ALA A 54 0.40 6.66 5.28
CA ALA A 54 1.38 7.19 6.20
C ALA A 54 0.97 7.00 7.67
N ALA A 55 1.93 6.68 8.53
CA ALA A 55 1.71 6.52 9.97
C ALA A 55 2.98 6.69 10.78
N ARG A 56 2.83 6.87 12.10
CA ARG A 56 3.92 6.65 13.06
C ARG A 56 4.19 5.14 13.23
N PRO A 57 5.42 4.76 13.62
CA PRO A 57 5.70 3.37 14.02
C PRO A 57 4.72 2.89 15.11
N GLY A 58 4.25 1.65 15.01
CA GLY A 58 3.34 1.05 15.99
C GLY A 58 1.86 1.41 15.88
N VAL A 59 1.47 2.34 15.00
CA VAL A 59 0.06 2.74 14.79
C VAL A 59 -0.77 1.63 14.13
N GLY A 60 -0.16 0.80 13.26
CA GLY A 60 -0.87 -0.25 12.54
C GLY A 60 -0.76 -0.13 11.01
N LYS A 61 0.21 0.64 10.50
CA LYS A 61 0.45 0.82 9.06
C LYS A 61 0.53 -0.52 8.31
N THR A 62 1.42 -1.42 8.73
CA THR A 62 1.54 -2.76 8.13
C THR A 62 0.27 -3.59 8.26
N ALA A 63 -0.47 -3.48 9.39
CA ALA A 63 -1.75 -4.15 9.57
C ALA A 63 -2.76 -3.69 8.50
N PHE A 64 -2.88 -2.37 8.31
CA PHE A 64 -3.72 -1.80 7.25
C PHE A 64 -3.27 -2.27 5.86
N MET A 65 -1.96 -2.22 5.56
CA MET A 65 -1.42 -2.65 4.26
C MET A 65 -1.69 -4.14 3.99
N VAL A 66 -1.50 -5.01 4.97
CA VAL A 66 -1.75 -6.46 4.80
C VAL A 66 -3.24 -6.76 4.67
N SER A 67 -4.12 -6.09 5.44
CA SER A 67 -5.57 -6.23 5.30
C SER A 67 -6.05 -5.73 3.92
N LEU A 68 -5.51 -4.61 3.43
CA LEU A 68 -5.78 -4.11 2.07
C LEU A 68 -5.30 -5.11 1.00
N ALA A 69 -4.09 -5.66 1.14
CA ALA A 69 -3.57 -6.66 0.22
C ALA A 69 -4.48 -7.89 0.16
N LEU A 70 -4.92 -8.40 1.31
CA LEU A 70 -5.84 -9.53 1.39
C LEU A 70 -7.20 -9.22 0.74
N ASN A 71 -7.74 -8.03 0.94
CA ASN A 71 -8.99 -7.62 0.32
C ASN A 71 -8.87 -7.58 -1.21
N LEU A 72 -7.78 -7.02 -1.73
CA LEU A 72 -7.50 -6.98 -3.16
C LEU A 72 -7.35 -8.39 -3.75
N THR A 73 -6.58 -9.27 -3.10
CA THR A 73 -6.40 -10.65 -3.60
C THR A 73 -7.71 -11.44 -3.59
N ARG A 74 -8.56 -11.26 -2.57
CA ARG A 74 -9.91 -11.85 -2.53
C ARG A 74 -10.82 -11.34 -3.64
N ALA A 75 -10.61 -10.11 -4.10
CA ALA A 75 -11.30 -9.55 -5.25
C ALA A 75 -10.72 -9.99 -6.61
N GLY A 76 -9.72 -10.89 -6.61
CA GLY A 76 -9.06 -11.40 -7.82
C GLY A 76 -7.99 -10.47 -8.39
N ILE A 77 -7.54 -9.48 -7.63
CA ILE A 77 -6.44 -8.59 -7.99
C ILE A 77 -5.13 -9.25 -7.56
N GLU A 78 -4.20 -9.39 -8.49
CA GLU A 78 -2.85 -9.88 -8.20
C GLU A 78 -2.06 -8.81 -7.43
N VAL A 79 -1.64 -9.09 -6.20
CA VAL A 79 -0.90 -8.15 -5.38
C VAL A 79 0.57 -8.56 -5.32
N ILE A 80 1.47 -7.62 -5.61
CA ILE A 80 2.91 -7.77 -5.38
C ILE A 80 3.28 -6.88 -4.20
N TYR A 81 3.68 -7.51 -3.09
CA TYR A 81 3.97 -6.85 -1.83
C TYR A 81 5.47 -6.80 -1.57
N ALA A 82 6.06 -5.62 -1.69
CA ALA A 82 7.45 -5.40 -1.30
C ALA A 82 7.52 -5.24 0.23
N SER A 83 7.95 -6.31 0.90
CA SER A 83 8.13 -6.36 2.34
C SER A 83 9.57 -5.98 2.69
N LEU A 84 9.79 -4.71 3.02
CA LEU A 84 11.12 -4.20 3.31
C LEU A 84 11.42 -4.14 4.82
N GLU A 85 10.39 -4.10 5.66
CA GLU A 85 10.52 -3.97 7.12
C GLU A 85 10.36 -5.30 7.84
N ILE A 86 9.43 -6.12 7.40
CA ILE A 86 9.03 -7.34 8.10
C ILE A 86 9.37 -8.57 7.24
N PRO A 87 10.05 -9.59 7.80
CA PRO A 87 10.30 -10.84 7.08
C PRO A 87 9.00 -11.50 6.61
N ILE A 88 9.03 -12.15 5.45
CA ILE A 88 7.87 -12.84 4.85
C ILE A 88 7.21 -13.80 5.84
N THR A 89 7.97 -14.53 6.64
CA THR A 89 7.43 -15.44 7.66
C THR A 89 6.51 -14.77 8.65
N ARG A 90 6.84 -13.54 9.08
CA ARG A 90 5.97 -12.75 9.96
C ARG A 90 4.76 -12.16 9.24
N LEU A 91 4.86 -11.89 7.95
CA LEU A 91 3.69 -11.53 7.15
C LEU A 91 2.73 -12.71 6.99
N TRP A 92 3.27 -13.92 6.81
CA TRP A 92 2.46 -15.14 6.80
C TRP A 92 1.70 -15.34 8.13
N ASN A 93 2.34 -15.07 9.27
CA ASN A 93 1.63 -15.10 10.56
C ASN A 93 0.45 -14.11 10.61
N ARG A 94 0.60 -12.91 10.01
CA ARG A 94 -0.51 -11.94 9.90
C ARG A 94 -1.62 -12.46 8.98
N LEU A 95 -1.28 -13.02 7.84
CA LEU A 95 -2.25 -13.63 6.92
C LEU A 95 -2.99 -14.81 7.58
N ALA A 96 -2.29 -15.62 8.38
CA ALA A 96 -2.90 -16.69 9.16
C ALA A 96 -3.94 -16.16 10.16
N CYS A 97 -3.58 -15.13 10.94
CA CYS A 97 -4.51 -14.48 11.87
C CYS A 97 -5.70 -13.80 11.17
N LEU A 98 -5.53 -13.30 9.95
CA LEU A 98 -6.62 -12.73 9.14
C LEU A 98 -7.52 -13.83 8.54
N ARG A 99 -6.98 -15.01 8.30
CA ARG A 99 -7.73 -16.16 7.77
C ARG A 99 -8.46 -16.92 8.88
N ASP A 100 -7.79 -17.16 9.99
CA ASP A 100 -8.34 -17.83 11.16
C ASP A 100 -8.35 -16.88 12.37
N LYS A 101 -9.54 -16.41 12.72
CA LYS A 101 -9.76 -15.45 13.83
C LYS A 101 -9.49 -16.04 15.23
N SER A 102 -9.29 -17.34 15.35
CA SER A 102 -8.91 -17.98 16.61
C SER A 102 -7.42 -17.83 16.93
N LEU A 103 -6.59 -17.50 15.93
CA LEU A 103 -5.15 -17.30 16.07
C LEU A 103 -4.79 -15.88 16.47
N THR A 104 -3.72 -15.75 17.24
CA THR A 104 -3.09 -14.46 17.57
C THR A 104 -1.64 -14.44 17.11
N LEU A 105 -1.12 -13.24 16.86
CA LEU A 105 0.30 -13.07 16.50
C LEU A 105 1.23 -13.51 17.61
N ARG A 106 0.79 -13.42 18.86
CA ARG A 106 1.58 -13.88 20.02
C ARG A 106 1.80 -15.38 19.93
N GLU A 107 0.73 -16.16 19.74
CA GLU A 107 0.80 -17.62 19.63
C GLU A 107 1.67 -18.07 18.44
N LEU A 108 1.64 -17.35 17.32
CA LEU A 108 2.44 -17.71 16.14
C LEU A 108 3.90 -17.24 16.20
N ASN A 109 4.23 -16.29 17.05
CA ASN A 109 5.60 -15.75 17.18
C ASN A 109 6.36 -16.34 18.39
N GLU A 110 5.66 -16.89 19.39
CA GLU A 110 6.27 -17.54 20.54
C GLU A 110 6.60 -19.01 20.22
N PRO A 111 7.68 -19.56 20.78
CA PRO A 111 7.98 -20.98 20.63
C PRO A 111 6.83 -21.83 21.18
N ASP A 112 6.39 -22.80 20.39
CA ASP A 112 5.40 -23.78 20.85
C ASP A 112 6.11 -25.04 21.34
N GLU A 113 6.30 -25.13 22.65
CA GLU A 113 6.91 -26.30 23.29
C GLU A 113 6.03 -27.57 23.18
N ASN A 114 4.74 -27.40 22.78
CA ASN A 114 3.76 -28.47 22.66
C ASN A 114 3.28 -28.65 21.20
N LEU A 115 4.16 -28.43 20.21
CA LEU A 115 3.80 -28.65 18.82
C LEU A 115 3.48 -30.13 18.58
N THR A 116 2.19 -30.46 18.50
CA THR A 116 1.70 -31.82 18.20
C THR A 116 1.63 -32.05 16.69
N ILE A 117 1.57 -33.33 16.28
CA ILE A 117 1.37 -33.71 14.86
C ILE A 117 0.07 -33.07 14.33
N ASP A 118 -1.02 -33.13 15.11
CA ASP A 118 -2.31 -32.53 14.74
C ASP A 118 -2.21 -31.03 14.47
N ARG A 119 -1.40 -30.32 15.24
CA ARG A 119 -1.17 -28.87 15.06
C ARG A 119 -0.31 -28.59 13.82
N ALA A 120 0.66 -29.42 13.50
CA ALA A 120 1.45 -29.31 12.30
C ALA A 120 0.58 -29.52 11.03
N GLU A 121 -0.29 -30.53 11.03
CA GLU A 121 -1.25 -30.79 9.94
C GLU A 121 -2.28 -29.65 9.79
N TYR A 122 -2.71 -29.06 10.92
CA TYR A 122 -3.57 -27.87 10.90
C TYR A 122 -2.89 -26.69 10.19
N PHE A 123 -1.63 -26.38 10.55
CA PHE A 123 -0.90 -25.28 9.89
C PHE A 123 -0.60 -25.56 8.44
N GLU A 124 -0.35 -26.80 8.06
CA GLU A 124 -0.18 -27.17 6.66
C GLU A 124 -1.46 -26.90 5.86
N ARG A 125 -2.62 -27.35 6.34
CA ARG A 125 -3.92 -27.03 5.71
C ARG A 125 -4.19 -25.54 5.62
N LEU A 126 -3.96 -24.81 6.73
CA LEU A 126 -4.13 -23.35 6.76
C LEU A 126 -3.21 -22.67 5.74
N SER A 127 -1.97 -23.14 5.57
CA SER A 127 -1.05 -22.57 4.60
C SER A 127 -1.55 -22.71 3.16
N HIS A 128 -2.14 -23.86 2.80
CA HIS A 128 -2.77 -24.06 1.49
C HIS A 128 -3.95 -23.15 1.25
N GLU A 129 -4.74 -22.86 2.29
CA GLU A 129 -5.82 -21.88 2.17
C GLU A 129 -5.29 -20.46 1.98
N ILE A 130 -4.24 -20.08 2.72
CA ILE A 130 -3.62 -18.75 2.64
C ILE A 130 -2.99 -18.51 1.25
N VAL A 131 -2.33 -19.50 0.66
CA VAL A 131 -1.70 -19.38 -0.67
C VAL A 131 -2.66 -18.84 -1.72
N ASN A 132 -3.93 -19.26 -1.69
CA ASN A 132 -4.93 -18.82 -2.65
C ASN A 132 -5.29 -17.33 -2.54
N PHE A 133 -4.91 -16.68 -1.44
CA PHE A 133 -5.22 -15.28 -1.14
C PHE A 133 -3.98 -14.49 -0.73
N SER A 134 -2.79 -15.09 -0.79
CA SER A 134 -1.57 -14.37 -0.44
C SER A 134 -1.06 -13.53 -1.59
N PRO A 135 -0.49 -12.35 -1.31
CA PRO A 135 0.24 -11.61 -2.32
C PRO A 135 1.53 -12.36 -2.72
N MET A 136 2.05 -12.06 -3.90
CA MET A 136 3.45 -12.34 -4.22
C MET A 136 4.35 -11.38 -3.44
N PHE A 137 5.56 -11.82 -3.06
CA PHE A 137 6.44 -11.03 -2.22
C PHE A 137 7.72 -10.63 -2.94
N PHE A 138 8.19 -9.42 -2.64
CA PHE A 138 9.52 -8.93 -3.01
C PHE A 138 10.28 -8.55 -1.73
N GLU A 139 11.50 -9.06 -1.56
CA GLU A 139 12.35 -8.92 -0.36
C GLU A 139 13.74 -8.40 -0.71
N ASP A 140 13.87 -7.26 -1.36
CA ASP A 140 15.17 -6.63 -1.59
C ASP A 140 15.07 -5.12 -1.35
N HIS A 141 16.08 -4.51 -0.76
CA HIS A 141 16.10 -3.08 -0.49
C HIS A 141 16.65 -2.26 -1.67
N ASN A 142 17.18 -2.89 -2.71
CA ASN A 142 17.72 -2.21 -3.87
C ASN A 142 16.59 -1.64 -4.74
N PHE A 143 16.43 -0.33 -4.71
CA PHE A 143 15.36 0.35 -5.42
C PHE A 143 15.44 0.18 -6.95
N LYS A 144 16.65 0.18 -7.52
CA LYS A 144 16.81 -0.03 -8.96
C LYS A 144 16.33 -1.42 -9.37
N LEU A 145 16.75 -2.46 -8.63
CA LEU A 145 16.31 -3.84 -8.85
C LEU A 145 14.78 -3.96 -8.72
N PHE A 146 14.19 -3.28 -7.73
CA PHE A 146 12.73 -3.25 -7.55
C PHE A 146 12.03 -2.70 -8.80
N ILE A 147 12.44 -1.54 -9.32
CA ILE A 147 11.83 -0.93 -10.53
C ILE A 147 11.99 -1.84 -11.75
N GLU A 148 13.19 -2.41 -11.96
CA GLU A 148 13.47 -3.35 -13.05
C GLU A 148 12.55 -4.59 -12.94
N THR A 149 12.51 -5.24 -11.77
CA THR A 149 11.68 -6.41 -11.52
C THR A 149 10.20 -6.12 -11.77
N MET A 150 9.66 -5.01 -11.25
CA MET A 150 8.25 -4.66 -11.46
C MET A 150 7.94 -4.41 -12.94
N THR A 151 8.84 -3.74 -13.65
CA THR A 151 8.65 -3.41 -15.07
C THR A 151 8.70 -4.67 -15.96
N GLU A 152 9.52 -5.66 -15.59
CA GLU A 152 9.66 -6.92 -16.34
C GLU A 152 8.56 -7.93 -16.01
N THR A 153 8.13 -7.99 -14.73
CA THR A 153 7.21 -9.02 -14.25
C THR A 153 5.74 -8.63 -14.43
N VAL A 154 5.41 -7.35 -14.20
CA VAL A 154 4.02 -6.90 -14.21
C VAL A 154 3.58 -6.54 -15.61
N LYS A 155 2.59 -7.25 -16.13
CA LYS A 155 1.99 -6.94 -17.42
C LYS A 155 1.24 -5.59 -17.35
N PRO A 156 1.58 -4.62 -18.21
CA PRO A 156 0.87 -3.33 -18.22
C PRO A 156 -0.64 -3.48 -18.39
N GLY A 157 -1.40 -2.77 -17.54
CA GLY A 157 -2.86 -2.79 -17.55
C GLY A 157 -3.50 -4.09 -17.03
N SER A 158 -2.71 -4.99 -16.39
CA SER A 158 -3.25 -6.19 -15.73
C SER A 158 -4.07 -5.86 -14.49
N ASP A 159 -4.87 -6.80 -14.01
CA ASP A 159 -5.60 -6.66 -12.74
C ASP A 159 -4.63 -6.93 -11.57
N SER A 160 -3.64 -6.01 -11.42
CA SER A 160 -2.58 -6.12 -10.43
C SER A 160 -2.42 -4.81 -9.63
N CYS A 161 -1.85 -4.91 -8.43
CA CYS A 161 -1.50 -3.79 -7.56
C CYS A 161 -0.11 -4.03 -6.96
N VAL A 162 0.75 -3.02 -6.98
CA VAL A 162 2.05 -3.07 -6.29
C VAL A 162 1.92 -2.34 -4.95
N MET A 163 2.40 -2.98 -3.88
CA MET A 163 2.41 -2.43 -2.53
C MET A 163 3.83 -2.41 -1.97
N VAL A 164 4.22 -1.31 -1.32
CA VAL A 164 5.57 -1.14 -0.75
C VAL A 164 5.45 -0.84 0.74
N ASP A 165 5.97 -1.70 1.62
CA ASP A 165 5.96 -1.50 3.08
C ASP A 165 7.36 -1.68 3.68
N TYR A 166 8.05 -0.59 4.00
CA TYR A 166 7.78 0.81 3.68
C TYR A 166 8.94 1.42 2.87
N ALA A 167 8.63 2.38 2.02
CA ALA A 167 9.56 2.96 1.05
C ALA A 167 10.84 3.56 1.65
N GLY A 168 10.80 4.00 2.92
CA GLY A 168 11.98 4.54 3.60
C GLY A 168 13.13 3.55 3.82
N LEU A 169 12.97 2.27 3.50
CA LEU A 169 14.03 1.26 3.59
C LEU A 169 14.70 0.98 2.24
N PHE A 170 14.24 1.57 1.17
CA PHE A 170 14.94 1.46 -0.11
C PHE A 170 16.34 2.08 -0.04
N THR A 171 17.25 1.45 -0.75
CA THR A 171 18.64 1.88 -0.92
C THR A 171 18.95 2.05 -2.41
N LEU A 172 19.90 2.92 -2.72
CA LEU A 172 20.45 3.07 -4.06
C LEU A 172 21.98 3.08 -3.95
N LYS A 173 22.64 2.25 -4.76
CA LYS A 173 24.10 2.11 -4.73
C LYS A 173 24.78 3.45 -4.94
N GLY A 174 25.72 3.79 -4.06
CA GLY A 174 26.51 5.01 -4.14
C GLY A 174 25.93 6.18 -3.35
N LEU A 175 24.74 6.05 -2.74
CA LEU A 175 24.15 7.08 -1.88
C LEU A 175 24.33 6.73 -0.40
N GLY A 176 24.74 7.71 0.39
CA GLY A 176 24.89 7.61 1.84
C GLY A 176 23.73 8.27 2.60
N PRO A 177 23.79 8.22 3.96
CA PRO A 177 22.72 8.80 4.80
C PRO A 177 22.48 10.30 4.59
N SER A 178 23.51 11.06 4.17
CA SER A 178 23.42 12.50 3.88
C SER A 178 22.55 12.82 2.66
N GLU A 179 22.37 11.84 1.76
CA GLU A 179 21.60 11.99 0.52
C GLU A 179 20.18 11.42 0.63
N ARG A 180 19.76 11.09 1.85
CA ARG A 180 18.45 10.46 2.11
C ARG A 180 17.28 11.26 1.57
N TYR A 181 17.30 12.58 1.71
CA TYR A 181 16.23 13.43 1.16
C TYR A 181 16.13 13.26 -0.37
N TRP A 182 17.27 13.31 -1.05
CA TRP A 182 17.32 13.12 -2.50
C TRP A 182 16.85 11.71 -2.90
N LEU A 183 17.31 10.68 -2.20
CA LEU A 183 16.90 9.30 -2.44
C LEU A 183 15.38 9.15 -2.32
N MET A 184 14.79 9.67 -1.24
CA MET A 184 13.35 9.54 -1.03
C MET A 184 12.54 10.37 -2.04
N SER A 185 13.06 11.50 -2.48
CA SER A 185 12.46 12.28 -3.56
C SER A 185 12.45 11.51 -4.89
N GLU A 186 13.55 10.84 -5.21
CA GLU A 186 13.63 10.02 -6.43
C GLU A 186 12.73 8.77 -6.30
N VAL A 187 12.70 8.10 -5.15
CA VAL A 187 11.80 6.98 -4.90
C VAL A 187 10.33 7.39 -5.10
N ALA A 188 9.89 8.49 -4.50
CA ALA A 188 8.51 8.99 -4.64
C ALA A 188 8.15 9.24 -6.10
N LYS A 189 9.04 9.92 -6.83
CA LYS A 189 8.86 10.22 -8.26
C LYS A 189 8.83 8.94 -9.12
N GLN A 190 9.77 8.03 -8.94
CA GLN A 190 9.89 6.82 -9.76
C GLN A 190 8.75 5.84 -9.50
N LEU A 191 8.23 5.72 -8.27
CA LEU A 191 7.03 4.92 -7.98
C LEU A 191 5.79 5.47 -8.70
N SER A 192 5.65 6.80 -8.79
CA SER A 192 4.58 7.43 -9.57
C SER A 192 4.75 7.21 -11.09
N ILE A 193 5.99 7.23 -11.59
CA ILE A 193 6.29 6.90 -13.00
C ILE A 193 5.99 5.43 -13.26
N LEU A 194 6.41 4.52 -12.38
CA LEU A 194 6.12 3.09 -12.47
C LEU A 194 4.63 2.84 -12.58
N ALA A 195 3.81 3.39 -11.66
CA ALA A 195 2.35 3.26 -11.70
C ALA A 195 1.78 3.60 -13.08
N ARG A 196 2.21 4.74 -13.65
CA ARG A 196 1.75 5.20 -14.98
C ARG A 196 2.26 4.33 -16.12
N THR A 197 3.50 3.85 -16.03
CA THR A 197 4.14 3.07 -17.09
C THR A 197 3.51 1.69 -17.22
N ILE A 198 3.26 1.03 -16.10
CA ILE A 198 2.64 -0.31 -16.09
C ILE A 198 1.10 -0.26 -15.94
N ASP A 199 0.52 0.96 -15.85
CA ASP A 199 -0.93 1.22 -15.76
C ASP A 199 -1.64 0.39 -14.69
N ILE A 200 -1.07 0.37 -13.47
CA ILE A 200 -1.66 -0.25 -12.27
C ILE A 200 -1.53 0.68 -11.06
N PRO A 201 -2.33 0.51 -9.99
CA PRO A 201 -2.13 1.25 -8.75
C PRO A 201 -0.85 0.82 -8.03
N VAL A 202 -0.14 1.80 -7.46
CA VAL A 202 0.99 1.59 -6.55
C VAL A 202 0.64 2.19 -5.20
N VAL A 203 0.58 1.38 -4.15
CA VAL A 203 0.30 1.81 -2.77
C VAL A 203 1.59 1.77 -1.96
N THR A 204 2.01 2.93 -1.48
CA THR A 204 3.31 3.09 -0.81
C THR A 204 3.12 3.50 0.64
N ALA A 205 3.65 2.70 1.54
CA ALA A 205 3.71 3.05 2.95
C ALA A 205 4.90 3.97 3.24
N VAL A 206 4.67 5.04 4.01
CA VAL A 206 5.70 5.98 4.49
C VAL A 206 5.54 6.25 5.99
N GLN A 207 6.53 6.89 6.61
CA GLN A 207 6.46 7.24 8.03
C GLN A 207 6.23 8.73 8.23
N PHE A 208 5.55 9.10 9.34
CA PHE A 208 5.50 10.47 9.82
C PHE A 208 6.84 10.88 10.46
N ASN A 209 7.15 12.16 10.40
CA ASN A 209 8.18 12.73 11.26
C ASN A 209 7.67 12.82 12.73
N ARG A 210 8.59 13.02 13.69
CA ARG A 210 8.24 13.06 15.11
C ARG A 210 7.53 14.34 15.55
N ALA A 211 7.45 15.36 14.69
CA ALA A 211 6.88 16.66 15.04
C ALA A 211 5.39 16.58 15.43
N ILE A 212 4.65 15.63 14.88
CA ILE A 212 3.24 15.40 15.23
C ILE A 212 3.05 15.10 16.74
N GLU A 213 4.01 14.42 17.40
CA GLU A 213 3.91 14.05 18.81
C GLU A 213 3.93 15.27 19.75
N ASN A 214 4.53 16.38 19.30
CA ASN A 214 4.68 17.61 20.07
C ASN A 214 3.50 18.58 19.90
N ARG A 215 2.56 18.30 19.01
CA ARG A 215 1.37 19.13 18.77
C ARG A 215 0.28 18.81 19.77
N LYS A 216 -0.46 19.86 20.19
CA LYS A 216 -1.66 19.70 21.04
C LYS A 216 -2.77 18.97 20.28
N GLU A 217 -2.93 19.30 19.01
CA GLU A 217 -3.87 18.67 18.10
C GLU A 217 -3.11 17.65 17.24
N LYS A 218 -3.47 16.39 17.39
CA LYS A 218 -2.81 15.26 16.72
C LYS A 218 -3.38 14.97 15.33
N SER A 219 -4.24 15.86 14.80
CA SER A 219 -4.70 15.73 13.42
C SER A 219 -3.50 15.78 12.47
N PRO A 220 -3.26 14.74 11.65
CA PRO A 220 -2.06 14.67 10.83
C PRO A 220 -2.13 15.69 9.68
N LEU A 221 -0.99 16.25 9.29
CA LEU A 221 -0.84 17.20 8.17
C LEU A 221 0.09 16.61 7.11
N LEU A 222 -0.08 17.02 5.85
CA LEU A 222 0.82 16.59 4.76
C LEU A 222 2.30 16.90 5.06
N SER A 223 2.57 18.00 5.77
CA SER A 223 3.91 18.36 6.25
C SER A 223 4.50 17.39 7.28
N ASP A 224 3.70 16.46 7.81
CA ASP A 224 4.20 15.41 8.70
C ASP A 224 4.83 14.23 7.95
N LEU A 225 4.70 14.17 6.63
CA LEU A 225 5.37 13.16 5.83
C LEU A 225 6.88 13.29 5.98
N ARG A 226 7.52 12.19 6.29
CA ARG A 226 8.94 12.16 6.56
C ARG A 226 9.76 12.16 5.27
N ASP A 227 10.97 12.68 5.37
CA ASP A 227 12.06 12.63 4.40
C ASP A 227 11.88 13.54 3.17
N THR A 228 10.69 13.73 2.61
CA THR A 228 10.49 14.64 1.46
C THR A 228 9.03 15.02 1.25
N GLY A 229 8.76 16.23 0.75
CA GLY A 229 7.44 16.67 0.28
C GLY A 229 7.01 16.04 -1.05
N GLU A 230 7.92 15.33 -1.74
CA GLU A 230 7.62 14.72 -3.05
C GLU A 230 6.59 13.59 -2.94
N TRP A 231 6.40 12.98 -1.75
CA TRP A 231 5.32 12.04 -1.51
C TRP A 231 3.95 12.66 -1.79
N GLU A 232 3.75 13.89 -1.31
CA GLU A 232 2.53 14.63 -1.57
C GLU A 232 2.41 14.99 -3.05
N ASN A 233 3.48 15.50 -3.67
CA ASN A 233 3.44 15.99 -5.05
C ASN A 233 3.06 14.90 -6.05
N HIS A 234 3.58 13.69 -5.87
CA HIS A 234 3.41 12.58 -6.82
C HIS A 234 2.22 11.66 -6.53
N ALA A 235 1.65 11.71 -5.33
CA ALA A 235 0.51 10.88 -4.95
C ALA A 235 -0.82 11.44 -5.50
N ARG A 236 -1.70 10.52 -5.92
CA ARG A 236 -3.11 10.80 -6.19
C ARG A 236 -3.92 10.95 -4.90
N GLY A 237 -3.66 10.10 -3.93
CA GLY A 237 -4.27 10.11 -2.60
C GLY A 237 -3.22 9.92 -1.50
N VAL A 238 -3.43 10.59 -0.36
CA VAL A 238 -2.62 10.46 0.84
C VAL A 238 -3.53 10.15 2.02
N PHE A 239 -3.36 8.97 2.59
CA PHE A 239 -4.11 8.43 3.72
C PHE A 239 -3.20 8.36 4.94
N MET A 240 -3.58 9.09 5.98
CA MET A 240 -2.76 9.24 7.17
C MET A 240 -3.45 8.56 8.36
N LEU A 241 -2.78 7.55 8.93
CA LEU A 241 -3.33 6.69 9.96
C LEU A 241 -2.99 7.22 11.34
N ILE A 242 -4.00 7.32 12.20
CA ILE A 242 -3.88 7.64 13.63
C ILE A 242 -4.62 6.55 14.41
N ARG A 243 -4.09 6.20 15.58
CA ARG A 243 -4.73 5.26 16.48
C ARG A 243 -4.58 5.77 17.93
N ASP A 244 -5.57 6.53 18.34
CA ASP A 244 -5.67 7.03 19.73
C ASP A 244 -6.41 6.04 20.64
N ASP A 245 -7.35 5.28 20.07
CA ASP A 245 -8.00 4.13 20.71
C ASP A 245 -7.32 2.83 20.30
N ALA A 246 -7.20 1.87 21.22
CA ALA A 246 -6.56 0.59 20.95
C ALA A 246 -7.29 -0.26 19.90
N SER A 247 -8.60 -0.07 19.75
CA SER A 247 -9.50 -0.85 18.87
C SER A 247 -9.95 -0.11 17.61
N VAL A 248 -9.58 1.17 17.45
CA VAL A 248 -10.00 2.01 16.33
C VAL A 248 -8.80 2.57 15.59
N LEU A 249 -8.81 2.44 14.27
CA LEU A 249 -7.83 3.03 13.37
C LEU A 249 -8.51 4.12 12.54
N ASP A 250 -8.19 5.38 12.84
CA ASP A 250 -8.66 6.52 12.07
C ASP A 250 -7.80 6.74 10.83
N VAL A 251 -8.46 6.88 9.67
CA VAL A 251 -7.85 7.12 8.38
C VAL A 251 -8.22 8.51 7.88
N TYR A 252 -7.27 9.43 7.93
CA TYR A 252 -7.43 10.79 7.45
C TYR A 252 -7.07 10.88 5.97
N VAL A 253 -7.99 11.34 5.14
CA VAL A 253 -7.79 11.62 3.71
C VAL A 253 -7.26 13.03 3.57
N ARG A 254 -5.93 13.20 3.51
CA ARG A 254 -5.28 14.52 3.43
C ARG A 254 -5.02 15.00 2.02
N LYS A 255 -5.00 14.10 1.08
CA LYS A 255 -5.02 14.41 -0.34
C LYS A 255 -5.89 13.41 -1.08
N ASN A 256 -6.74 13.92 -1.96
CA ASN A 256 -7.50 13.14 -2.92
C ASN A 256 -7.76 14.02 -4.15
N THR A 257 -7.18 13.66 -5.29
CA THR A 257 -7.26 14.51 -6.50
C THR A 257 -8.62 14.47 -7.19
N GLU A 258 -9.51 13.54 -6.84
CA GLU A 258 -10.82 13.36 -7.47
C GLU A 258 -11.97 13.26 -6.47
N GLY A 259 -11.71 13.58 -5.22
CA GLY A 259 -12.71 13.48 -4.16
C GLY A 259 -12.45 14.46 -3.02
N PRO A 260 -13.17 14.31 -1.90
CA PRO A 260 -13.02 15.19 -0.76
C PRO A 260 -11.64 15.04 -0.12
N ASN A 261 -11.11 16.18 0.34
CA ASN A 261 -9.93 16.28 1.19
C ASN A 261 -10.36 16.66 2.61
N ASP A 262 -9.46 16.47 3.57
CA ASP A 262 -9.66 16.83 4.98
C ASP A 262 -10.88 16.17 5.63
N VAL A 263 -11.17 14.96 5.19
CA VAL A 263 -12.17 14.07 5.77
C VAL A 263 -11.47 12.88 6.43
N TYR A 264 -12.17 12.16 7.29
CA TYR A 264 -11.67 10.92 7.88
C TYR A 264 -12.80 9.89 8.03
N TYR A 265 -12.43 8.66 8.20
CA TYR A 265 -13.29 7.55 8.55
C TYR A 265 -12.51 6.61 9.49
N SER A 266 -13.23 5.74 10.18
CA SER A 266 -12.65 4.86 11.19
C SER A 266 -12.84 3.39 10.79
N LEU A 267 -11.83 2.57 11.06
CA LEU A 267 -11.85 1.11 10.89
C LEU A 267 -11.61 0.43 12.24
N ALA A 268 -12.11 -0.77 12.41
CA ALA A 268 -11.81 -1.60 13.55
C ALA A 268 -10.35 -2.08 13.49
N PHE A 269 -9.65 -2.03 14.62
CA PHE A 269 -8.30 -2.53 14.76
C PHE A 269 -8.24 -3.63 15.82
N ASP A 270 -7.89 -4.83 15.41
CA ASP A 270 -7.64 -5.96 16.29
C ASP A 270 -6.14 -6.09 16.57
N GLY A 271 -5.71 -5.63 17.73
CA GLY A 271 -4.30 -5.64 18.14
C GLY A 271 -3.69 -7.05 18.20
N PRO A 272 -4.30 -8.02 18.89
CA PRO A 272 -3.83 -9.41 18.97
C PRO A 272 -3.58 -10.08 17.62
N ARG A 273 -4.38 -9.77 16.59
CA ARG A 273 -4.25 -10.31 15.24
C ARG A 273 -3.50 -9.36 14.30
N ALA A 274 -3.29 -8.10 14.69
CA ALA A 274 -2.87 -7.00 13.83
C ALA A 274 -3.72 -6.94 12.54
N ALA A 275 -5.03 -7.01 12.70
CA ALA A 275 -6.02 -6.98 11.64
C ALA A 275 -6.73 -5.63 11.60
N VAL A 276 -7.09 -5.20 10.39
CA VAL A 276 -7.92 -4.01 10.16
C VAL A 276 -9.15 -4.47 9.39
N GLU A 277 -10.32 -4.15 9.93
CA GLU A 277 -11.62 -4.58 9.38
C GLU A 277 -12.60 -3.38 9.38
N GLU A 278 -13.74 -3.49 8.67
CA GLU A 278 -14.84 -2.53 8.78
C GLU A 278 -15.41 -2.52 10.20
N ILE A 279 -15.89 -1.36 10.65
CA ILE A 279 -16.69 -1.26 11.87
C ILE A 279 -18.11 -1.70 11.53
N GLU A 280 -18.62 -2.71 12.22
CA GLU A 280 -19.99 -3.23 12.09
C GLU A 280 -21.04 -2.23 12.59
#